data_8d9afe0f8fa018ef3062f3f3373d5134
#
_entry.id   8d9afe0f8fa018ef3062f3f3373d5134
#
_cell.length_a   1.000
_cell.length_b   1.000
_cell.length_c   1.000
_cell.angle_alpha   90.00
_cell.angle_beta   90.00
_cell.angle_gamma   90.00
#
_symmetry.space_group_name_H-M   'P 1'
#
loop_
_entity.id
_entity.type
_entity.pdbx_description
1 polymer ?
#
loop_
_entity_poly.entity_id
_entity_poly.type
_entity_poly.pdbx_seq_one_letter_code
_entity_poly.pdbx_strand_id
1 'polypeptide(L)'
;DYIQIHDIRHTSTYFDKINIKYNVGPIPLSVTISKNNYQKIKDSVEKINKQFLKLNQNFNPQKKSILLLDFNPVQYELLLKELSNSSKNILLLNQRRPAVWNLDSYNIIRKLGSNIINLNDFNKKIENKIKKEKQQKKNELEAMWNNNLIFNKIFTIENYSIWNSVKDSFTKMCNTRFLDSVERLMLLQQLFTKYDISVILEWAETAPHEKEVIHVANRYGKKIVMLQHAMSPNGDIWDRAGRFFSYFSSSLKSDKQVVWGETTKEYAMQYGHNSENII
;
A
#
# COMPACT_ATOMS: atom_id res chain seq x y z
N ASP A 1 17.74 -19.06 -0.26
CA ASP A 1 16.62 -19.62 0.57
C ASP A 1 15.53 -18.55 0.69
N TYR A 2 14.59 -18.52 -0.28
CA TYR A 2 13.57 -17.49 -0.34
C TYR A 2 12.27 -18.02 0.26
N ILE A 3 11.75 -17.34 1.27
CA ILE A 3 10.35 -17.39 1.61
C ILE A 3 9.64 -16.58 0.50
N GLN A 4 9.13 -17.27 -0.51
CA GLN A 4 8.25 -16.64 -1.49
C GLN A 4 6.90 -16.42 -0.81
N ILE A 5 6.67 -15.22 -0.34
CA ILE A 5 5.35 -14.80 0.10
C ILE A 5 4.56 -14.47 -1.16
N HIS A 6 3.89 -15.49 -1.71
CA HIS A 6 3.04 -15.30 -2.87
C HIS A 6 1.88 -14.37 -2.52
N ASP A 7 1.89 -13.28 -3.21
CA ASP A 7 0.84 -12.28 -3.41
C ASP A 7 -0.09 -12.01 -2.22
N ILE A 8 0.51 -11.46 -1.16
CA ILE A 8 -0.24 -10.92 -0.01
C ILE A 8 -1.30 -9.91 -0.47
N ARG A 9 -1.21 -9.35 -1.66
CA ARG A 9 -2.15 -8.36 -2.18
C ARG A 9 -3.56 -8.89 -2.26
N HIS A 10 -3.76 -10.06 -2.86
CA HIS A 10 -5.07 -10.65 -3.04
C HIS A 10 -5.55 -11.35 -1.77
N THR A 11 -4.67 -12.08 -1.10
CA THR A 11 -5.04 -12.83 0.10
C THR A 11 -5.32 -11.95 1.30
N SER A 12 -4.57 -10.86 1.50
CA SER A 12 -4.78 -9.97 2.65
C SER A 12 -6.04 -9.11 2.56
N THR A 13 -6.60 -8.95 1.37
CA THR A 13 -7.76 -8.08 1.14
C THR A 13 -9.08 -8.85 1.24
N TYR A 14 -9.11 -10.09 0.75
CA TYR A 14 -10.33 -10.89 0.60
C TYR A 14 -10.37 -12.13 1.47
N PHE A 15 -9.22 -12.62 1.95
CA PHE A 15 -9.15 -13.86 2.71
C PHE A 15 -8.54 -13.63 4.09
N ASP A 16 -9.11 -14.28 5.09
CA ASP A 16 -8.63 -14.24 6.47
C ASP A 16 -7.34 -15.05 6.66
N LYS A 17 -6.89 -15.76 5.63
CA LYS A 17 -5.72 -16.66 5.67
C LYS A 17 -4.70 -16.29 4.60
N ILE A 18 -3.44 -16.38 4.99
CA ILE A 18 -2.28 -16.15 4.13
C ILE A 18 -1.54 -17.47 3.99
N ASN A 19 -1.28 -17.88 2.76
CA ASN A 19 -0.49 -19.06 2.45
C ASN A 19 0.94 -18.65 2.11
N ILE A 20 1.90 -19.08 2.93
CA ILE A 20 3.32 -18.86 2.74
C ILE A 20 3.92 -20.13 2.16
N LYS A 21 4.42 -20.06 0.93
CA LYS A 21 5.14 -21.14 0.28
C LYS A 21 6.64 -20.89 0.36
N TYR A 22 7.41 -21.89 0.71
CA TYR A 22 8.86 -21.84 0.76
C TYR A 22 9.47 -23.20 0.46
N ASN A 23 10.74 -23.22 0.05
CA ASN A 23 11.46 -24.44 -0.22
C ASN A 23 12.53 -24.64 0.84
N VAL A 24 12.66 -25.87 1.33
CA VAL A 24 13.80 -26.32 2.15
C VAL A 24 14.58 -27.32 1.32
N GLY A 25 15.62 -26.86 0.64
CA GLY A 25 16.27 -27.60 -0.41
C GLY A 25 15.28 -27.94 -1.55
N PRO A 26 15.15 -29.20 -1.97
CA PRO A 26 14.20 -29.60 -3.00
C PRO A 26 12.75 -29.77 -2.50
N ILE A 27 12.49 -29.64 -1.21
CA ILE A 27 11.18 -29.93 -0.62
C ILE A 27 10.34 -28.66 -0.57
N PRO A 28 9.22 -28.59 -1.30
CA PRO A 28 8.29 -27.47 -1.20
C PRO A 28 7.47 -27.62 0.09
N LEU A 29 7.44 -26.56 0.89
CA LEU A 29 6.64 -26.47 2.09
C LEU A 29 5.63 -25.32 1.96
N SER A 30 4.53 -25.47 2.68
CA SER A 30 3.46 -24.45 2.69
C SER A 30 2.91 -24.33 4.10
N VAL A 31 2.83 -23.09 4.59
CA VAL A 31 2.23 -22.76 5.88
C VAL A 31 1.09 -21.78 5.65
N THR A 32 -0.08 -22.15 6.16
CA THR A 32 -1.27 -21.27 6.13
C THR A 32 -1.44 -20.64 7.51
N ILE A 33 -1.42 -19.32 7.57
CA ILE A 33 -1.63 -18.56 8.79
C ILE A 33 -2.78 -17.56 8.62
N SER A 34 -3.42 -17.16 9.72
CA SER A 34 -4.41 -16.11 9.67
C SER A 34 -3.75 -14.75 9.35
N LYS A 35 -4.49 -13.85 8.69
CA LYS A 35 -4.07 -12.46 8.42
C LYS A 35 -3.58 -11.76 9.71
N ASN A 36 -4.31 -11.92 10.80
CA ASN A 36 -3.94 -11.32 12.09
C ASN A 36 -2.63 -11.87 12.65
N ASN A 37 -2.39 -13.17 12.54
CA ASN A 37 -1.13 -13.76 12.98
C ASN A 37 0.04 -13.31 12.10
N TYR A 38 -0.15 -13.27 10.79
CA TYR A 38 0.85 -12.73 9.88
C TYR A 38 1.20 -11.28 10.24
N GLN A 39 0.20 -10.42 10.48
CA GLN A 39 0.44 -9.03 10.85
C GLN A 39 1.20 -8.93 12.18
N LYS A 40 0.85 -9.71 13.19
CA LYS A 40 1.59 -9.77 14.47
C LYS A 40 3.05 -10.18 14.28
N ILE A 41 3.31 -11.19 13.44
CA ILE A 41 4.66 -11.64 13.12
C ILE A 41 5.43 -10.51 12.42
N LYS A 42 4.84 -9.92 11.39
CA LYS A 42 5.42 -8.78 10.66
C LYS A 42 5.79 -7.63 11.60
N ASP A 43 4.85 -7.20 12.45
CA ASP A 43 5.06 -6.11 13.41
C ASP A 43 6.16 -6.45 14.43
N SER A 44 6.22 -7.70 14.87
CA SER A 44 7.28 -8.17 15.77
C SER A 44 8.66 -8.13 15.11
N VAL A 45 8.75 -8.63 13.88
CA VAL A 45 9.99 -8.60 13.08
C VAL A 45 10.42 -7.14 12.83
N GLU A 46 9.51 -6.27 12.43
CA GLU A 46 9.82 -4.85 12.23
C GLU A 46 10.26 -4.15 13.52
N LYS A 47 9.63 -4.48 14.65
CA LYS A 47 10.00 -3.93 15.97
C LYS A 47 11.41 -4.36 16.37
N ILE A 48 11.75 -5.62 16.19
CA ILE A 48 13.08 -6.17 16.45
C ILE A 48 14.11 -5.49 15.54
N ASN A 49 13.86 -5.49 14.23
CA ASN A 49 14.74 -4.85 13.25
C ASN A 49 14.95 -3.36 13.56
N LYS A 50 13.89 -2.65 13.94
CA LYS A 50 13.95 -1.24 14.31
C LYS A 50 14.82 -0.99 15.55
N GLN A 51 14.81 -1.90 16.53
CA GLN A 51 15.69 -1.80 17.69
C GLN A 51 17.16 -1.97 17.31
N PHE A 52 17.46 -2.97 16.48
CA PHE A 52 18.84 -3.18 15.99
C PHE A 52 19.32 -2.04 15.07
N LEU A 53 18.43 -1.48 14.25
CA LEU A 53 18.77 -0.38 13.34
C LEU A 53 18.88 0.97 14.05
N LYS A 54 18.18 1.18 15.17
CA LYS A 54 18.22 2.45 15.94
C LYS A 54 19.62 2.86 16.34
N LEU A 55 20.49 1.90 16.58
CA LEU A 55 21.88 2.15 16.97
C LEU A 55 22.71 2.83 15.86
N ASN A 56 22.21 2.91 14.63
CA ASN A 56 22.93 3.39 13.45
C ASN A 56 22.12 4.39 12.58
N GLN A 57 20.94 4.83 13.02
CA GLN A 57 20.09 5.73 12.22
C GLN A 57 20.39 7.20 12.56
N ASN A 58 20.92 7.91 11.59
CA ASN A 58 21.08 9.37 11.64
C ASN A 58 19.78 10.08 11.21
N PHE A 59 18.63 9.76 11.87
CA PHE A 59 17.41 10.49 11.63
C PHE A 59 17.54 11.91 12.19
N ASN A 60 17.46 12.90 11.30
CA ASN A 60 17.45 14.30 11.69
C ASN A 60 16.03 14.85 11.55
N PRO A 61 15.33 15.18 12.65
CA PRO A 61 13.95 15.70 12.62
C PRO A 61 13.82 17.06 11.92
N GLN A 62 14.91 17.79 11.76
CA GLN A 62 14.94 19.08 11.06
C GLN A 62 15.02 18.94 9.53
N LYS A 63 15.36 17.74 9.04
CA LYS A 63 15.44 17.50 7.59
C LYS A 63 14.09 17.04 7.03
N LYS A 64 13.77 17.55 5.84
CA LYS A 64 12.65 17.01 5.04
C LYS A 64 12.86 15.54 4.75
N SER A 65 11.78 14.83 4.57
CA SER A 65 11.78 13.38 4.38
C SER A 65 11.22 13.00 3.02
N ILE A 66 11.74 11.91 2.47
CA ILE A 66 11.18 11.19 1.32
C ILE A 66 10.53 9.93 1.87
N LEU A 67 9.25 9.73 1.58
CA LEU A 67 8.51 8.53 1.96
C LEU A 67 8.46 7.55 0.79
N LEU A 68 8.97 6.34 0.98
CA LEU A 68 8.89 5.25 0.02
C LEU A 68 7.85 4.24 0.49
N LEU A 69 6.87 3.94 -0.38
CA LEU A 69 5.75 3.06 -0.07
C LEU A 69 5.97 1.66 -0.65
N ASP A 70 6.10 0.68 0.23
CA ASP A 70 6.29 -0.76 -0.11
C ASP A 70 7.52 -1.09 -0.99
N PHE A 71 8.58 -0.29 -0.89
CA PHE A 71 9.82 -0.56 -1.63
C PHE A 71 10.59 -1.74 -1.03
N ASN A 72 11.06 -2.60 -1.92
CA ASN A 72 11.97 -3.69 -1.60
C ASN A 72 13.42 -3.16 -1.59
N PRO A 73 14.12 -3.08 -0.44
CA PRO A 73 15.46 -2.50 -0.39
C PRO A 73 16.47 -3.18 -1.30
N VAL A 74 16.40 -4.49 -1.47
CA VAL A 74 17.33 -5.22 -2.34
C VAL A 74 17.08 -4.90 -3.82
N GLN A 75 15.82 -4.88 -4.24
CA GLN A 75 15.45 -4.57 -5.62
C GLN A 75 15.76 -3.12 -6.00
N TYR A 76 15.61 -2.20 -5.06
CA TYR A 76 15.76 -0.76 -5.27
C TYR A 76 17.02 -0.19 -4.58
N GLU A 77 18.07 -1.01 -4.41
CA GLU A 77 19.31 -0.58 -3.75
C GLU A 77 19.93 0.66 -4.39
N LEU A 78 20.00 0.69 -5.73
CA LEU A 78 20.55 1.84 -6.46
C LEU A 78 19.73 3.12 -6.20
N LEU A 79 18.41 3.04 -6.27
CA LEU A 79 17.54 4.17 -5.96
C LEU A 79 17.76 4.66 -4.52
N LEU A 80 17.79 3.74 -3.55
CA LEU A 80 18.04 4.09 -2.15
C LEU A 80 19.41 4.73 -1.95
N LYS A 81 20.43 4.26 -2.67
CA LYS A 81 21.79 4.83 -2.65
C LYS A 81 21.78 6.26 -3.18
N GLU A 82 21.17 6.51 -4.31
CA GLU A 82 21.04 7.86 -4.87
C GLU A 82 20.25 8.80 -3.93
N LEU A 83 19.15 8.32 -3.37
CA LEU A 83 18.38 9.10 -2.42
C LEU A 83 19.17 9.39 -1.12
N SER A 84 20.05 8.48 -0.68
CA SER A 84 20.87 8.67 0.51
C SER A 84 21.91 9.80 0.35
N ASN A 85 22.30 10.11 -0.88
CA ASN A 85 23.16 11.26 -1.21
C ASN A 85 22.42 12.60 -1.08
N SER A 86 21.09 12.57 -0.98
CA SER A 86 20.30 13.78 -0.77
C SER A 86 20.40 14.28 0.68
N SER A 87 20.10 15.56 0.89
CA SER A 87 20.03 16.14 2.25
C SER A 87 18.80 15.71 3.05
N LYS A 88 18.00 14.73 2.56
CA LYS A 88 16.71 14.34 3.12
C LYS A 88 16.80 13.03 3.91
N ASN A 89 15.89 12.86 4.86
CA ASN A 89 15.69 11.54 5.48
C ASN A 89 14.95 10.60 4.51
N ILE A 90 15.29 9.31 4.54
CA ILE A 90 14.57 8.27 3.81
C ILE A 90 13.71 7.51 4.80
N LEU A 91 12.41 7.48 4.55
CA LEU A 91 11.41 6.78 5.34
C LEU A 91 10.84 5.63 4.51
N LEU A 92 10.90 4.40 5.02
CA LEU A 92 10.33 3.20 4.40
C LEU A 92 9.04 2.83 5.12
N LEU A 93 7.90 2.95 4.45
CA LEU A 93 6.60 2.50 4.92
C LEU A 93 6.19 1.26 4.14
N ASN A 94 6.50 0.10 4.68
CA ASN A 94 6.18 -1.18 4.07
C ASN A 94 4.98 -1.80 4.77
N GLN A 95 3.83 -1.85 4.06
CA GLN A 95 2.59 -2.35 4.63
C GLN A 95 2.35 -3.82 4.35
N ARG A 96 2.83 -4.33 3.21
CA ARG A 96 2.59 -5.72 2.76
C ARG A 96 3.57 -6.69 3.38
N ARG A 97 4.84 -6.37 3.40
CA ARG A 97 5.94 -7.21 3.92
C ARG A 97 6.92 -6.35 4.70
N PRO A 98 7.70 -6.94 5.62
CA PRO A 98 8.72 -6.16 6.33
C PRO A 98 9.72 -5.57 5.34
N ALA A 99 10.23 -4.37 5.62
CA ALA A 99 11.32 -3.78 4.86
C ALA A 99 12.61 -4.59 4.99
N VAL A 100 12.85 -5.19 6.17
CA VAL A 100 13.96 -6.09 6.45
C VAL A 100 13.42 -7.51 6.58
N TRP A 101 13.82 -8.42 5.67
CA TRP A 101 13.46 -9.84 5.72
C TRP A 101 14.66 -10.79 5.58
N ASN A 102 15.85 -10.28 5.22
CA ASN A 102 17.11 -11.02 5.10
C ASN A 102 18.30 -10.11 5.42
N LEU A 103 19.49 -10.68 5.47
CA LEU A 103 20.73 -9.95 5.78
C LEU A 103 21.03 -8.86 4.74
N ASP A 104 20.73 -9.07 3.46
CA ASP A 104 20.99 -8.09 2.42
C ASP A 104 20.13 -6.84 2.63
N SER A 105 18.83 -7.01 2.81
CA SER A 105 17.93 -5.89 3.09
C SER A 105 18.32 -5.14 4.38
N TYR A 106 18.76 -5.87 5.41
CA TYR A 106 19.28 -5.29 6.65
C TYR A 106 20.53 -4.45 6.39
N ASN A 107 21.52 -4.99 5.68
CA ASN A 107 22.76 -4.32 5.39
C ASN A 107 22.57 -3.06 4.55
N ILE A 108 21.69 -3.13 3.53
CA ILE A 108 21.35 -1.99 2.69
C ILE A 108 20.71 -0.87 3.52
N ILE A 109 19.69 -1.16 4.30
CA ILE A 109 18.99 -0.16 5.12
C ILE A 109 19.93 0.45 6.15
N ARG A 110 20.78 -0.36 6.79
CA ARG A 110 21.77 0.09 7.76
C ARG A 110 22.81 1.01 7.11
N LYS A 111 23.38 0.59 5.96
CA LYS A 111 24.41 1.35 5.25
C LYS A 111 23.90 2.69 4.77
N LEU A 112 22.65 2.75 4.30
CA LEU A 112 22.07 3.94 3.71
C LEU A 112 21.33 4.82 4.73
N GLY A 113 21.27 4.42 6.00
CA GLY A 113 20.63 5.21 7.07
C GLY A 113 19.13 5.40 6.89
N SER A 114 18.46 4.49 6.17
CA SER A 114 17.03 4.57 5.95
C SER A 114 16.23 4.21 7.21
N ASN A 115 15.10 4.89 7.43
CA ASN A 115 14.28 4.71 8.61
C ASN A 115 13.03 3.90 8.29
N ILE A 116 12.81 2.82 9.03
CA ILE A 116 11.59 1.99 8.89
C ILE A 116 10.46 2.62 9.72
N ILE A 117 9.33 2.83 9.07
CA ILE A 117 8.10 3.33 9.68
C ILE A 117 7.12 2.18 9.85
N ASN A 118 6.59 2.04 11.07
CA ASN A 118 5.45 1.19 11.35
C ASN A 118 4.28 2.07 11.81
N LEU A 119 3.15 1.99 11.11
CA LEU A 119 1.96 2.79 11.47
C LEU A 119 1.45 2.48 12.87
N ASN A 120 1.60 1.23 13.34
CA ASN A 120 1.18 0.83 14.68
C ASN A 120 1.94 1.55 15.81
N ASP A 121 3.10 2.16 15.52
CA ASP A 121 3.81 2.99 16.52
C ASP A 121 2.99 4.22 16.93
N PHE A 122 2.03 4.64 16.11
CA PHE A 122 1.16 5.78 16.39
C PHE A 122 -0.13 5.39 17.12
N ASN A 123 -0.48 4.10 17.12
CA ASN A 123 -1.78 3.61 17.61
C ASN A 123 -2.02 3.97 19.08
N LYS A 124 -1.04 3.74 19.95
CA LYS A 124 -1.18 3.99 21.41
C LYS A 124 -1.63 5.41 21.73
N LYS A 125 -1.27 6.41 20.91
CA LYS A 125 -1.60 7.82 21.15
C LYS A 125 -3.04 8.17 20.82
N ILE A 126 -3.66 7.45 19.89
CA ILE A 126 -4.98 7.77 19.34
C ILE A 126 -5.96 6.60 19.41
N GLU A 127 -5.66 5.53 20.12
CA GLU A 127 -6.47 4.31 20.18
C GLU A 127 -7.93 4.58 20.54
N ASN A 128 -8.18 5.39 21.57
CA ASN A 128 -9.55 5.73 21.97
C ASN A 128 -10.27 6.55 20.89
N LYS A 129 -9.56 7.42 20.19
CA LYS A 129 -10.13 8.20 19.09
C LYS A 129 -10.48 7.29 17.92
N ILE A 130 -9.59 6.33 17.58
CA ILE A 130 -9.85 5.32 16.54
C ILE A 130 -11.09 4.49 16.90
N LYS A 131 -11.19 3.99 18.13
CA LYS A 131 -12.35 3.21 18.59
C LYS A 131 -13.66 3.99 18.44
N LYS A 132 -13.68 5.25 18.87
CA LYS A 132 -14.85 6.13 18.75
C LYS A 132 -15.25 6.35 17.31
N GLU A 133 -14.29 6.68 16.44
CA GLU A 133 -14.54 6.93 15.03
C GLU A 133 -15.03 5.68 14.30
N LYS A 134 -14.39 4.52 14.55
CA LYS A 134 -14.84 3.22 14.01
C LYS A 134 -16.27 2.89 14.44
N GLN A 135 -16.64 3.14 15.70
CA GLN A 135 -18.00 2.88 16.15
C GLN A 135 -19.02 3.79 15.47
N GLN A 136 -18.69 5.08 15.35
CA GLN A 136 -19.55 6.03 14.64
C GLN A 136 -19.75 5.60 13.18
N LYS A 137 -18.66 5.29 12.47
CA LYS A 137 -18.72 4.84 11.06
C LYS A 137 -19.44 3.52 10.91
N LYS A 138 -19.33 2.61 11.86
CA LYS A 138 -20.09 1.37 11.87
C LYS A 138 -21.60 1.64 11.90
N ASN A 139 -22.05 2.53 12.77
CA ASN A 139 -23.46 2.90 12.87
C ASN A 139 -23.97 3.57 11.57
N GLU A 140 -23.16 4.45 10.97
CA GLU A 140 -23.48 5.08 9.68
C GLU A 140 -23.61 4.03 8.54
N LEU A 141 -22.71 3.06 8.49
CA LEU A 141 -22.75 1.97 7.52
C LEU A 141 -23.99 1.08 7.72
N GLU A 142 -24.30 0.73 8.97
CA GLU A 142 -25.48 -0.07 9.29
C GLU A 142 -26.77 0.64 8.84
N ALA A 143 -26.88 1.94 9.09
CA ALA A 143 -28.01 2.74 8.60
C ALA A 143 -28.08 2.75 7.05
N MET A 144 -26.94 2.87 6.39
CA MET A 144 -26.86 2.84 4.92
C MET A 144 -27.31 1.48 4.36
N TRP A 145 -26.82 0.36 4.93
CA TRP A 145 -27.16 -0.99 4.46
C TRP A 145 -28.65 -1.36 4.62
N ASN A 146 -29.36 -0.66 5.48
CA ASN A 146 -30.80 -0.86 5.68
C ASN A 146 -31.66 -0.19 4.59
N ASN A 147 -31.05 0.59 3.69
CA ASN A 147 -31.77 1.18 2.56
C ASN A 147 -31.93 0.15 1.42
N ASN A 148 -32.84 -0.80 1.62
CA ASN A 148 -33.08 -1.89 0.68
C ASN A 148 -33.54 -1.41 -0.71
N LEU A 149 -34.21 -0.26 -0.82
CA LEU A 149 -34.68 0.27 -2.11
C LEU A 149 -33.52 0.58 -3.04
N ILE A 150 -32.50 1.27 -2.53
CA ILE A 150 -31.29 1.60 -3.32
C ILE A 150 -30.55 0.33 -3.71
N PHE A 151 -30.29 -0.56 -2.75
CA PHE A 151 -29.48 -1.76 -3.00
C PHE A 151 -30.20 -2.77 -3.88
N ASN A 152 -31.52 -2.93 -3.75
CA ASN A 152 -32.30 -3.74 -4.68
C ASN A 152 -32.18 -3.25 -6.11
N LYS A 153 -32.16 -1.93 -6.33
CA LYS A 153 -31.99 -1.34 -7.66
C LYS A 153 -30.57 -1.56 -8.21
N ILE A 154 -29.54 -1.37 -7.36
CA ILE A 154 -28.13 -1.55 -7.78
C ILE A 154 -27.81 -3.01 -8.08
N PHE A 155 -28.30 -3.94 -7.25
CA PHE A 155 -28.05 -5.37 -7.38
C PHE A 155 -29.18 -6.09 -8.14
N THR A 156 -29.54 -5.58 -9.34
CA THR A 156 -30.53 -6.17 -10.21
C THR A 156 -29.88 -6.72 -11.48
N ILE A 157 -30.18 -7.97 -11.80
CA ILE A 157 -29.77 -8.65 -13.03
C ILE A 157 -31.05 -9.11 -13.73
N GLU A 158 -31.28 -8.73 -14.98
CA GLU A 158 -32.45 -9.12 -15.78
C GLU A 158 -33.78 -8.91 -15.04
N ASN A 159 -33.93 -7.78 -14.36
CA ASN A 159 -35.12 -7.41 -13.54
C ASN A 159 -35.26 -8.17 -12.21
N TYR A 160 -34.32 -9.05 -11.84
CA TYR A 160 -34.35 -9.75 -10.55
C TYR A 160 -33.35 -9.13 -9.59
N SER A 161 -33.78 -8.71 -8.41
CA SER A 161 -32.86 -8.25 -7.36
C SER A 161 -32.20 -9.46 -6.70
N ILE A 162 -30.85 -9.44 -6.70
CA ILE A 162 -30.05 -10.43 -6.01
C ILE A 162 -29.55 -9.90 -4.63
N TRP A 163 -30.01 -8.70 -4.23
CA TRP A 163 -29.51 -8.05 -3.01
C TRP A 163 -29.64 -8.94 -1.78
N ASN A 164 -30.78 -9.55 -1.55
CA ASN A 164 -31.01 -10.40 -0.37
C ASN A 164 -30.02 -11.59 -0.31
N SER A 165 -29.60 -12.12 -1.46
CA SER A 165 -28.67 -13.25 -1.54
C SER A 165 -27.21 -12.86 -1.27
N VAL A 166 -26.82 -11.62 -1.58
CA VAL A 166 -25.43 -11.16 -1.46
C VAL A 166 -25.21 -10.23 -0.27
N LYS A 167 -26.26 -9.70 0.33
CA LYS A 167 -26.24 -8.64 1.35
C LYS A 167 -25.25 -8.95 2.47
N ASP A 168 -25.35 -10.10 3.10
CA ASP A 168 -24.54 -10.43 4.28
C ASP A 168 -23.05 -10.52 3.95
N SER A 169 -22.70 -11.17 2.85
CA SER A 169 -21.31 -11.28 2.41
C SER A 169 -20.75 -9.94 1.97
N PHE A 170 -21.52 -9.18 1.20
CA PHE A 170 -21.13 -7.87 0.70
C PHE A 170 -20.94 -6.86 1.83
N THR A 171 -21.92 -6.75 2.73
CA THR A 171 -21.87 -5.82 3.86
C THR A 171 -20.74 -6.17 4.83
N LYS A 172 -20.53 -7.47 5.11
CA LYS A 172 -19.40 -7.92 5.94
C LYS A 172 -18.05 -7.52 5.32
N MET A 173 -17.88 -7.77 4.03
CA MET A 173 -16.66 -7.39 3.31
C MET A 173 -16.44 -5.87 3.34
N CYS A 174 -17.47 -5.09 3.00
CA CYS A 174 -17.40 -3.63 2.98
C CYS A 174 -17.12 -3.06 4.37
N ASN A 175 -17.85 -3.51 5.41
CA ASN A 175 -17.66 -3.02 6.78
C ASN A 175 -16.24 -3.27 7.26
N THR A 176 -15.71 -4.47 7.08
CA THR A 176 -14.32 -4.77 7.46
C THR A 176 -13.36 -3.81 6.76
N ARG A 177 -13.56 -3.60 5.48
CA ARG A 177 -12.72 -2.75 4.66
C ARG A 177 -12.76 -1.29 5.08
N PHE A 178 -13.96 -0.73 5.23
CA PHE A 178 -14.14 0.66 5.63
C PHE A 178 -13.56 0.93 7.02
N LEU A 179 -13.81 0.05 7.98
CA LEU A 179 -13.31 0.22 9.34
C LEU A 179 -11.78 0.09 9.44
N ASP A 180 -11.16 -0.79 8.63
CA ASP A 180 -9.71 -0.87 8.51
C ASP A 180 -9.13 0.42 7.88
N SER A 181 -9.82 0.98 6.87
CA SER A 181 -9.41 2.25 6.24
C SER A 181 -9.51 3.43 7.19
N VAL A 182 -10.56 3.52 8.02
CA VAL A 182 -10.69 4.56 9.06
C VAL A 182 -9.46 4.56 9.98
N GLU A 183 -9.08 3.40 10.49
CA GLU A 183 -7.90 3.28 11.34
C GLU A 183 -6.62 3.73 10.62
N ARG A 184 -6.38 3.21 9.40
CA ARG A 184 -5.19 3.56 8.63
C ARG A 184 -5.11 5.03 8.28
N LEU A 185 -6.20 5.65 7.86
CA LEU A 185 -6.23 7.09 7.57
C LEU A 185 -5.87 7.92 8.80
N MET A 186 -6.35 7.55 9.99
CA MET A 186 -6.01 8.24 11.23
C MET A 186 -4.53 8.06 11.60
N LEU A 187 -3.98 6.86 11.41
CA LEU A 187 -2.55 6.59 11.67
C LEU A 187 -1.64 7.32 10.66
N LEU A 188 -2.05 7.36 9.39
CA LEU A 188 -1.34 8.11 8.35
C LEU A 188 -1.34 9.62 8.65
N GLN A 189 -2.44 10.19 9.14
CA GLN A 189 -2.47 11.59 9.58
C GLN A 189 -1.43 11.85 10.68
N GLN A 190 -1.25 10.92 11.64
CA GLN A 190 -0.20 11.05 12.65
C GLN A 190 1.21 10.98 12.04
N LEU A 191 1.41 10.10 11.04
CA LEU A 191 2.67 10.02 10.31
C LEU A 191 3.01 11.36 9.65
N PHE A 192 2.08 11.94 8.89
CA PHE A 192 2.27 13.20 8.18
C PHE A 192 2.40 14.43 9.10
N THR A 193 1.83 14.36 10.29
CA THR A 193 2.01 15.38 11.31
C THR A 193 3.39 15.29 11.98
N LYS A 194 3.91 14.06 12.15
CA LYS A 194 5.18 13.84 12.84
C LYS A 194 6.41 14.10 11.96
N TYR A 195 6.31 13.77 10.67
CA TYR A 195 7.43 13.86 9.75
C TYR A 195 7.16 14.92 8.68
N ASP A 196 8.13 15.80 8.44
CA ASP A 196 8.06 16.74 7.31
C ASP A 196 8.34 15.99 5.99
N ILE A 197 7.30 15.33 5.47
CA ILE A 197 7.37 14.60 4.21
C ILE A 197 7.28 15.61 3.07
N SER A 198 8.28 15.63 2.20
CA SER A 198 8.33 16.52 1.03
C SER A 198 7.81 15.84 -0.24
N VAL A 199 8.05 14.53 -0.38
CA VAL A 199 7.64 13.75 -1.53
C VAL A 199 7.41 12.29 -1.13
N ILE A 200 6.44 11.67 -1.78
CA ILE A 200 6.14 10.24 -1.67
C ILE A 200 6.55 9.58 -2.98
N LEU A 201 7.29 8.49 -2.88
CA LEU A 201 7.54 7.59 -4.00
C LEU A 201 6.72 6.33 -3.82
N GLU A 202 6.03 5.92 -4.86
CA GLU A 202 5.26 4.68 -4.91
C GLU A 202 5.44 4.00 -6.26
N TRP A 203 5.04 2.74 -6.36
CA TRP A 203 5.17 1.95 -7.59
C TRP A 203 3.83 1.40 -8.08
N ALA A 204 2.75 1.69 -7.39
CA ALA A 204 1.39 1.34 -7.79
C ALA A 204 0.36 2.20 -7.04
N GLU A 205 -0.79 2.43 -7.68
CA GLU A 205 -1.95 3.15 -7.11
C GLU A 205 -3.19 2.24 -7.03
N THR A 206 -3.01 0.93 -7.11
CA THR A 206 -4.14 0.01 -7.30
C THR A 206 -4.71 -0.51 -6.00
N ALA A 207 -3.88 -0.75 -5.00
CA ALA A 207 -4.32 -1.29 -3.73
C ALA A 207 -4.83 -0.18 -2.79
N PRO A 208 -5.73 -0.54 -1.88
CA PRO A 208 -6.35 0.44 -0.99
C PRO A 208 -5.38 1.18 -0.08
N HIS A 209 -4.36 0.51 0.40
CA HIS A 209 -3.35 1.15 1.27
C HIS A 209 -2.53 2.20 0.51
N GLU A 210 -2.30 2.02 -0.78
CA GLU A 210 -1.70 3.03 -1.65
C GLU A 210 -2.64 4.23 -1.77
N LYS A 211 -3.91 3.99 -2.12
CA LYS A 211 -4.94 5.04 -2.22
C LYS A 211 -5.16 5.81 -0.93
N GLU A 212 -5.04 5.17 0.22
CA GLU A 212 -5.14 5.82 1.53
C GLU A 212 -3.96 6.78 1.78
N VAL A 213 -2.73 6.36 1.42
CA VAL A 213 -1.55 7.25 1.49
C VAL A 213 -1.70 8.43 0.56
N ILE A 214 -2.09 8.21 -0.70
CA ILE A 214 -2.34 9.26 -1.69
C ILE A 214 -3.40 10.25 -1.18
N HIS A 215 -4.51 9.73 -0.64
CA HIS A 215 -5.57 10.58 -0.10
C HIS A 215 -5.08 11.50 1.01
N VAL A 216 -4.32 10.96 1.96
CA VAL A 216 -3.77 11.77 3.06
C VAL A 216 -2.71 12.74 2.51
N ALA A 217 -1.82 12.28 1.63
CA ALA A 217 -0.80 13.12 1.00
C ALA A 217 -1.40 14.37 0.33
N ASN A 218 -2.45 14.17 -0.46
CA ASN A 218 -3.15 15.26 -1.15
C ASN A 218 -3.76 16.26 -0.15
N ARG A 219 -4.32 15.79 0.97
CA ARG A 219 -4.82 16.69 2.04
C ARG A 219 -3.73 17.51 2.69
N TYR A 220 -2.50 17.01 2.74
CA TYR A 220 -1.33 17.71 3.28
C TYR A 220 -0.52 18.45 2.21
N GLY A 221 -1.01 18.51 0.95
CA GLY A 221 -0.34 19.18 -0.18
C GLY A 221 1.03 18.56 -0.50
N LYS A 222 1.20 17.25 -0.27
CA LYS A 222 2.47 16.56 -0.52
C LYS A 222 2.51 16.02 -1.95
N LYS A 223 3.70 16.10 -2.55
CA LYS A 223 3.93 15.62 -3.92
C LYS A 223 4.08 14.10 -3.97
N ILE A 224 3.53 13.50 -5.00
CA ILE A 224 3.53 12.06 -5.22
C ILE A 224 4.16 11.77 -6.58
N VAL A 225 5.12 10.84 -6.60
CA VAL A 225 5.76 10.36 -7.82
C VAL A 225 5.58 8.85 -7.88
N MET A 226 4.95 8.37 -8.95
CA MET A 226 4.81 6.95 -9.21
C MET A 226 5.96 6.48 -10.09
N LEU A 227 6.63 5.40 -9.69
CA LEU A 227 7.58 4.67 -10.53
C LEU A 227 6.84 3.52 -11.21
N GLN A 228 6.95 3.39 -12.52
CA GLN A 228 6.29 2.31 -13.24
C GLN A 228 6.72 0.94 -12.70
N HIS A 229 5.74 0.10 -12.34
CA HIS A 229 6.00 -1.21 -11.76
C HIS A 229 6.34 -2.27 -12.81
N ALA A 230 5.61 -2.29 -13.92
CA ALA A 230 5.71 -3.32 -14.94
C ALA A 230 5.56 -2.70 -16.32
N MET A 231 6.06 -3.40 -17.33
CA MET A 231 5.84 -3.00 -18.73
C MET A 231 4.35 -3.11 -19.06
N SER A 232 3.83 -2.11 -19.76
CA SER A 232 2.52 -2.23 -20.38
C SER A 232 2.63 -3.20 -21.56
N PRO A 233 1.91 -4.31 -21.56
CA PRO A 233 1.91 -5.17 -22.72
C PRO A 233 1.16 -4.48 -23.86
N ASN A 234 1.78 -4.41 -25.04
CA ASN A 234 1.12 -4.06 -26.27
C ASN A 234 0.57 -5.33 -26.91
N GLY A 235 -0.68 -5.31 -27.32
CA GLY A 235 -1.30 -6.41 -28.05
C GLY A 235 -2.81 -6.40 -27.97
N ASP A 236 -3.46 -7.03 -28.94
CA ASP A 236 -4.92 -7.01 -29.16
C ASP A 236 -5.76 -7.35 -27.91
N ILE A 237 -5.25 -8.24 -27.06
CA ILE A 237 -5.94 -8.61 -25.81
C ILE A 237 -5.95 -7.42 -24.82
N TRP A 238 -4.86 -6.69 -24.75
CA TRP A 238 -4.68 -5.56 -23.85
C TRP A 238 -5.36 -4.32 -24.38
N ASP A 239 -5.39 -4.14 -25.70
CA ASP A 239 -6.14 -3.06 -26.34
C ASP A 239 -7.65 -3.21 -26.12
N ARG A 240 -8.17 -4.45 -26.07
CA ARG A 240 -9.57 -4.73 -25.72
C ARG A 240 -9.87 -4.42 -24.24
N ALA A 241 -8.92 -4.64 -23.36
CA ALA A 241 -9.05 -4.29 -21.95
C ALA A 241 -8.84 -2.78 -21.69
N GLY A 242 -8.25 -2.06 -22.64
CA GLY A 242 -8.20 -0.61 -22.76
C GLY A 242 -7.77 0.11 -21.49
N ARG A 243 -8.59 1.08 -21.09
CA ARG A 243 -8.35 1.93 -19.92
C ARG A 243 -8.09 1.17 -18.62
N PHE A 244 -8.63 -0.02 -18.45
CA PHE A 244 -8.45 -0.79 -17.22
C PHE A 244 -6.98 -1.14 -16.98
N PHE A 245 -6.23 -1.48 -18.04
CA PHE A 245 -4.80 -1.80 -17.91
C PHE A 245 -3.92 -0.54 -17.90
N SER A 246 -4.34 0.54 -18.53
CA SER A 246 -3.62 1.82 -18.39
C SER A 246 -3.60 2.28 -16.93
N TYR A 247 -4.64 1.98 -16.14
CA TYR A 247 -4.68 2.29 -14.70
C TYR A 247 -3.68 1.48 -13.86
N PHE A 248 -3.21 0.34 -14.31
CA PHE A 248 -2.17 -0.43 -13.61
C PHE A 248 -0.76 0.07 -13.92
N SER A 249 -0.57 0.63 -15.08
CA SER A 249 0.74 1.10 -15.56
C SER A 249 0.91 2.61 -15.49
N SER A 250 -0.19 3.35 -15.34
CA SER A 250 -0.18 4.80 -15.32
C SER A 250 -0.94 5.35 -14.12
N SER A 251 -0.41 6.42 -13.55
CA SER A 251 -1.00 7.12 -12.43
C SER A 251 -2.10 8.07 -12.86
N LEU A 252 -3.21 8.09 -12.11
CA LEU A 252 -4.25 9.12 -12.21
C LEU A 252 -4.19 10.14 -11.09
N LYS A 253 -3.42 9.86 -10.04
CA LYS A 253 -3.42 10.63 -8.79
C LYS A 253 -2.06 11.18 -8.40
N SER A 254 -0.98 10.58 -8.91
CA SER A 254 0.37 11.10 -8.69
C SER A 254 0.62 12.37 -9.49
N ASP A 255 1.39 13.28 -8.94
CA ASP A 255 1.80 14.52 -9.62
C ASP A 255 2.70 14.24 -10.82
N LYS A 256 3.54 13.20 -10.70
CA LYS A 256 4.44 12.75 -11.78
C LYS A 256 4.50 11.23 -11.82
N GLN A 257 4.72 10.72 -13.01
CA GLN A 257 4.95 9.31 -13.28
C GLN A 257 6.25 9.13 -14.04
N VAL A 258 7.14 8.31 -13.50
CA VAL A 258 8.37 7.88 -14.18
C VAL A 258 8.07 6.57 -14.89
N VAL A 259 8.27 6.56 -16.21
CA VAL A 259 8.00 5.40 -17.06
C VAL A 259 9.28 4.80 -17.64
N TRP A 260 9.21 3.55 -18.11
CA TRP A 260 10.36 2.81 -18.61
C TRP A 260 10.85 3.27 -19.99
N GLY A 261 10.08 4.12 -20.69
CA GLY A 261 10.46 4.64 -21.99
C GLY A 261 9.28 5.19 -22.78
N GLU A 262 9.58 5.71 -23.98
CA GLU A 262 8.64 6.43 -24.84
C GLU A 262 7.40 5.62 -25.19
N THR A 263 7.55 4.33 -25.50
CA THR A 263 6.40 3.43 -25.81
C THR A 263 5.37 3.40 -24.68
N THR A 264 5.80 3.38 -23.42
CA THR A 264 4.87 3.41 -22.28
C THR A 264 4.23 4.79 -22.14
N LYS A 265 4.99 5.83 -22.41
CA LYS A 265 4.48 7.20 -22.38
C LYS A 265 3.41 7.42 -23.46
N GLU A 266 3.67 7.01 -24.69
CA GLU A 266 2.71 7.05 -25.78
C GLU A 266 1.43 6.28 -25.45
N TYR A 267 1.58 5.06 -24.91
CA TYR A 267 0.46 4.25 -24.47
C TYR A 267 -0.38 4.96 -23.38
N ALA A 268 0.26 5.52 -22.36
CA ALA A 268 -0.43 6.26 -21.32
C ALA A 268 -1.18 7.48 -21.88
N MET A 269 -0.55 8.22 -22.79
CA MET A 269 -1.17 9.37 -23.46
C MET A 269 -2.37 8.97 -24.32
N GLN A 270 -2.32 7.86 -25.03
CA GLN A 270 -3.44 7.31 -25.80
C GLN A 270 -4.69 7.08 -24.94
N TYR A 271 -4.51 6.74 -23.66
CA TYR A 271 -5.61 6.55 -22.71
C TYR A 271 -5.93 7.79 -21.85
N GLY A 272 -5.45 8.95 -22.25
CA GLY A 272 -5.85 10.24 -21.72
C GLY A 272 -5.02 10.75 -20.54
N HIS A 273 -3.79 10.20 -20.34
CA HIS A 273 -2.85 10.76 -19.38
C HIS A 273 -2.16 12.00 -19.94
N ASN A 274 -1.97 13.01 -19.07
CA ASN A 274 -1.28 14.24 -19.49
C ASN A 274 0.21 13.99 -19.66
N SER A 275 0.73 14.28 -20.86
CA SER A 275 2.16 14.10 -21.19
C SER A 275 3.11 14.86 -20.25
N GLU A 276 2.68 16.02 -19.75
CA GLU A 276 3.47 16.83 -18.82
C GLU A 276 3.73 16.11 -17.48
N ASN A 277 2.86 15.18 -17.11
CA ASN A 277 2.99 14.42 -15.86
C ASN A 277 3.82 13.15 -16.03
N ILE A 278 4.23 12.79 -17.26
CA ILE A 278 4.99 11.58 -17.58
C ILE A 278 6.44 11.97 -17.90
N ILE A 279 7.36 11.31 -17.20
CA ILE A 279 8.81 11.51 -17.29
C ILE A 279 9.46 10.23 -17.81
#